data_da09a2b2458c4dc44b4b7c6a6025fd08
#
_entry.id   da09a2b2458c4dc44b4b7c6a6025fd08
#
_cell.length_a   1.000
_cell.length_b   1.000
_cell.length_c   1.000
_cell.angle_alpha   90.00
_cell.angle_beta   90.00
_cell.angle_gamma   90.00
#
_symmetry.space_group_name_H-M   'P 1'
#
loop_
_entity.id
_entity.type
_entity.pdbx_description
1 polymer ?
#
loop_
_entity_poly.entity_id
_entity_poly.type
_entity_poly.pdbx_seq_one_letter_code
_entity_poly.pdbx_strand_id
1 'polypeptide(L)' 'MEDLVYLDNAATTFPKPECVYTTMDKFTRTNGVSLGRGQHILSAKASSIADETRELLLQLFHCSNKKVVFTNTATEALN' A
#
# COMPACT_ATOMS: atom_id res chain seq x y z
N MET A 1 -20.74 -1.50 18.60
CA MET A 1 -19.55 -2.22 18.12
C MET A 1 -18.47 -2.33 19.19
N GLU A 2 -18.73 -1.76 20.37
CA GLU A 2 -17.72 -1.76 21.44
C GLU A 2 -17.39 -3.17 21.95
N ASP A 3 -18.37 -4.08 21.91
CA ASP A 3 -18.19 -5.44 22.40
C ASP A 3 -17.77 -6.45 21.34
N LEU A 4 -17.48 -5.94 20.11
CA LEU A 4 -17.08 -6.81 19.04
C LEU A 4 -15.63 -7.29 19.22
N VAL A 5 -15.44 -8.61 19.17
CA VAL A 5 -14.11 -9.21 19.14
C VAL A 5 -13.85 -9.71 17.72
N TYR A 6 -12.83 -9.16 17.09
CA TYR A 6 -12.49 -9.51 15.71
C TYR A 6 -11.33 -10.49 15.70
N LEU A 7 -11.55 -11.69 15.19
CA LEU A 7 -10.55 -12.77 15.20
C LEU A 7 -10.10 -13.18 13.79
N ASP A 8 -10.39 -12.37 12.78
CA ASP A 8 -10.12 -12.72 11.39
C ASP A 8 -9.07 -11.80 10.75
N ASN A 9 -8.09 -11.36 11.54
CA ASN A 9 -7.03 -10.47 11.05
C ASN A 9 -6.15 -11.11 9.98
N ALA A 10 -6.12 -12.43 9.90
CA ALA A 10 -5.37 -13.12 8.86
C ALA A 10 -5.95 -12.85 7.45
N ALA A 11 -7.25 -12.65 7.35
CA ALA A 11 -7.90 -12.28 6.09
C ALA A 11 -7.70 -10.81 5.79
N THR A 12 -7.94 -9.95 6.77
CA THR A 12 -7.66 -8.52 6.69
C THR A 12 -7.62 -7.95 8.11
N THR A 13 -6.72 -7.01 8.33
CA THR A 13 -6.59 -6.35 9.63
C THR A 13 -7.73 -5.37 9.86
N PHE A 14 -8.44 -5.52 10.97
CA PHE A 14 -9.52 -4.60 11.35
C PHE A 14 -9.60 -4.46 12.89
N PRO A 15 -9.65 -3.26 13.44
CA PRO A 15 -9.40 -1.99 12.72
C PRO A 15 -7.93 -1.85 12.35
N LYS A 16 -7.67 -1.06 11.29
CA LYS A 16 -6.30 -0.75 10.89
C LYS A 16 -5.73 0.35 11.78
N PRO A 17 -4.40 0.43 11.91
CA PRO A 17 -3.79 1.59 12.58
C PRO A 17 -4.30 2.90 11.97
N GLU A 18 -4.50 3.90 12.81
CA GLU A 18 -5.06 5.19 12.36
C GLU A 18 -4.24 5.81 11.22
N CYS A 19 -2.92 5.65 11.26
CA CYS A 19 -2.05 6.19 10.22
C CYS A 19 -2.36 5.62 8.83
N VAL A 20 -2.87 4.40 8.75
CA VAL A 20 -3.26 3.79 7.47
C VAL A 20 -4.46 4.53 6.88
N TYR A 21 -5.50 4.75 7.68
CA TYR A 21 -6.69 5.47 7.23
C TYR A 21 -6.37 6.90 6.82
N THR A 22 -5.59 7.59 7.64
CA THR A 22 -5.22 8.99 7.40
C THR A 22 -4.40 9.12 6.11
N THR A 23 -3.43 8.25 5.91
CA THR A 23 -2.57 8.27 4.71
C THR A 23 -3.38 7.97 3.45
N MET A 24 -4.28 6.99 3.51
CA MET A 24 -5.14 6.65 2.37
C MET A 24 -6.05 7.81 1.99
N ASP A 25 -6.69 8.43 2.98
CA ASP A 25 -7.58 9.56 2.74
C ASP A 25 -6.82 10.73 2.12
N LYS A 26 -5.69 11.08 2.70
CA LYS A 26 -4.87 12.19 2.22
C LYS A 26 -4.38 11.93 0.78
N PHE A 27 -3.88 10.73 0.52
CA PHE A 27 -3.41 10.37 -0.83
C PHE A 27 -4.54 10.45 -1.83
N THR A 28 -5.70 9.89 -1.53
CA THR A 28 -6.84 9.87 -2.43
C THR A 28 -7.31 11.27 -2.78
N ARG A 29 -7.27 12.20 -1.82
CA ARG A 29 -7.71 13.57 -2.04
C ARG A 29 -6.69 14.44 -2.77
N THR A 30 -5.39 14.17 -2.59
CA THR A 30 -4.34 15.02 -3.13
C THR A 30 -3.62 14.46 -4.33
N ASN A 31 -3.47 13.14 -4.41
CA ASN A 31 -2.66 12.47 -5.43
C ASN A 31 -3.33 11.24 -6.04
N GLY A 32 -4.65 11.14 -5.95
CA GLY A 32 -5.39 9.96 -6.41
C GLY A 32 -5.48 9.85 -7.93
N VAL A 33 -4.34 9.73 -8.60
CA VAL A 33 -4.23 9.64 -10.06
C VAL A 33 -3.53 8.36 -10.46
N SER A 34 -3.61 8.01 -11.75
CA SER A 34 -2.96 6.81 -12.27
C SER A 34 -1.45 6.91 -12.22
N LEU A 35 -0.81 5.83 -11.80
CA LEU A 35 0.65 5.72 -11.81
C LEU A 35 1.15 5.55 -13.24
N GLY A 36 2.10 6.38 -13.63
CA GLY A 36 2.81 6.23 -14.89
C GLY A 36 2.02 6.48 -16.16
N ARG A 37 0.74 6.82 -16.07
CA ARG A 37 -0.09 7.08 -17.24
C ARG A 37 -0.18 8.53 -17.63
N GLY A 38 0.15 9.44 -16.73
CA GLY A 38 0.15 10.86 -17.00
C GLY A 38 1.56 11.39 -16.83
N GLN A 39 1.89 12.44 -17.59
CA GLN A 39 3.18 13.10 -17.46
C GLN A 39 2.99 14.43 -16.74
N HIS A 40 2.43 14.37 -15.55
CA HIS A 40 2.21 15.56 -14.74
C HIS A 40 2.68 15.30 -13.30
N ILE A 41 2.77 16.38 -12.52
CA ILE A 41 3.33 16.34 -11.17
C ILE A 41 2.63 15.34 -10.26
N LEU A 42 1.31 15.26 -10.31
CA LEU A 42 0.55 14.35 -9.44
C LEU A 42 0.87 12.88 -9.75
N SER A 43 1.03 12.56 -11.04
CA SER A 43 1.42 11.20 -11.44
C SER A 43 2.82 10.86 -10.96
N ALA A 44 3.76 11.80 -11.06
CA ALA A 44 5.13 11.61 -10.57
C ALA A 44 5.14 11.41 -9.06
N LYS A 45 4.34 12.16 -8.30
CA LYS A 45 4.24 11.99 -6.85
C LYS A 45 3.65 10.64 -6.48
N ALA A 46 2.62 10.19 -7.20
CA ALA A 46 2.02 8.89 -6.96
C ALA A 46 3.03 7.76 -7.21
N SER A 47 3.79 7.85 -8.30
CA SER A 47 4.86 6.88 -8.60
C SER A 47 5.94 6.87 -7.54
N SER A 48 6.32 8.05 -7.02
CA SER A 48 7.30 8.18 -5.96
C SER A 48 6.84 7.46 -4.68
N ILE A 49 5.57 7.58 -4.33
CA ILE A 49 5.01 6.89 -3.15
C ILE A 49 5.08 5.37 -3.33
N ALA A 50 4.76 4.88 -4.52
CA ALA A 50 4.84 3.44 -4.81
C ALA A 50 6.29 2.94 -4.69
N ASP A 51 7.25 3.70 -5.22
CA ASP A 51 8.66 3.33 -5.14
C ASP A 51 9.18 3.37 -3.70
N GLU A 52 8.78 4.36 -2.92
CA GLU A 52 9.11 4.43 -1.50
C GLU A 52 8.55 3.22 -0.75
N THR A 53 7.33 2.82 -1.06
CA THR A 53 6.72 1.64 -0.45
C THR A 53 7.54 0.39 -0.74
N ARG A 54 7.98 0.22 -1.97
CA ARG A 54 8.84 -0.91 -2.35
C ARG A 54 10.14 -0.92 -1.53
N GLU A 55 10.77 0.22 -1.40
CA GLU A 55 12.00 0.35 -0.61
C GLU A 55 11.77 -0.01 0.86
N LEU A 56 10.69 0.48 1.45
CA LEU A 56 10.38 0.19 2.85
C LEU A 56 10.12 -1.31 3.07
N LEU A 57 9.45 -1.96 2.12
CA LEU A 57 9.20 -3.40 2.21
C LEU A 57 10.50 -4.20 2.10
N LEU A 58 11.41 -3.81 1.21
CA LEU A 58 12.71 -4.46 1.09
C LEU A 58 13.53 -4.31 2.37
N GLN A 59 13.48 -3.14 3.00
CA GLN A 59 14.15 -2.93 4.29
C GLN A 59 13.53 -3.78 5.39
N LEU A 60 12.20 -3.84 5.44
CA LEU A 60 11.49 -4.62 6.46
C LEU A 60 11.85 -6.10 6.41
N PHE A 61 11.99 -6.66 5.21
CA PHE A 61 12.30 -8.07 5.01
C PHE A 61 13.79 -8.35 4.81
N HIS A 62 14.65 -7.33 4.90
CA HIS A 62 16.10 -7.46 4.72
C HIS A 62 16.47 -8.09 3.36
N CYS A 63 15.79 -7.67 2.31
CA CYS A 63 15.91 -8.26 0.96
C CYS A 63 16.37 -7.22 -0.06
N SER A 64 17.49 -6.53 0.19
CA SER A 64 17.98 -5.45 -0.68
C SER A 64 18.29 -5.91 -2.11
N ASN A 65 18.48 -7.22 -2.33
CA ASN A 65 18.78 -7.79 -3.65
C ASN A 65 17.54 -8.33 -4.37
N LYS A 66 16.35 -8.03 -3.88
CA LYS A 66 15.09 -8.49 -4.46
C LYS A 66 14.29 -7.32 -5.02
N LYS A 67 13.22 -7.64 -5.71
CA LYS A 67 12.28 -6.65 -6.23
C LYS A 67 10.89 -6.89 -5.65
N VAL A 68 10.12 -5.82 -5.55
CA VAL A 68 8.73 -5.87 -5.05
C VAL A 68 7.79 -5.65 -6.22
N VAL A 69 6.83 -6.56 -6.36
CA VAL A 69 5.76 -6.46 -7.36
C VAL A 69 4.42 -6.49 -6.62
N PHE A 70 3.58 -5.51 -6.89
CA PHE A 70 2.25 -5.46 -6.30
C PHE A 70 1.27 -6.30 -7.11
N THR A 71 0.43 -7.07 -6.42
CA THR A 71 -0.62 -7.88 -7.06
C THR A 71 -1.94 -7.62 -6.35
N ASN A 72 -3.04 -7.99 -7.00
CA ASN A 72 -4.37 -7.81 -6.42
C ASN A 72 -4.72 -8.86 -5.37
N THR A 73 -4.17 -10.06 -5.49
CA THR A 73 -4.48 -11.17 -4.59
C THR A 73 -3.25 -12.03 -4.36
N ALA A 74 -3.29 -12.84 -3.30
CA ALA A 74 -2.25 -13.82 -3.03
C ALA A 74 -2.19 -14.90 -4.12
N THR A 75 -3.33 -15.25 -4.70
CA THR A 75 -3.39 -16.22 -5.80
C THR A 75 -2.58 -15.72 -7.01
N GLU A 76 -2.76 -14.46 -7.39
CA GLU A 76 -1.99 -13.84 -8.47
C GLU A 76 -0.51 -13.81 -8.14
N ALA A 77 -0.16 -13.49 -6.89
CA ALA A 77 1.24 -13.41 -6.47
C ALA A 77 1.95 -14.75 -6.54
N LEU A 78 1.24 -15.86 -6.27
CA LEU A 78 1.82 -17.21 -6.28
C LEU A 78 1.94 -17.81 -7.67
N ASN A 79 1.26 -17.26 -8.64
CA ASN A 79 1.34 -17.67 -10.03
C ASN A 79 2.42 -16.89 -10.77
#